data_cdfbb412152fd8c6c03f1b1348218696
#
_entry.id   cdfbb412152fd8c6c03f1b1348218696
#
_cell.length_a   1.000
_cell.length_b   1.000
_cell.length_c   1.000
_cell.angle_alpha   90.00
_cell.angle_beta   90.00
_cell.angle_gamma   90.00
#
_symmetry.space_group_name_H-M   'P 1'
#
loop_
_entity.id
_entity.type
_entity.pdbx_description
1 polymer ?
#
loop_
_entity_poly.entity_id
_entity_poly.type
_entity_poly.pdbx_seq_one_letter_code
_entity_poly.pdbx_strand_id
1 'polypeptide(L)'
;MRQAAILFADKGYNGTSTQDIADAVGLQRTSLYYYFKTKESLLAAMIEQVTVSAAMRNEKISTHSDSSVLQRLGDLVYDSVIRILEHPLEMRLLDRIENELPAPLFETYTESKRDILNRVIQLIADGIEGGEINETDPRVAAFAIIGMANWTAWWFKPGGALPKEEVAKMMSRMAVGALARPDSQAGPIEVISGIRAELDQLEAQVSRLLD
;
A
#
# COMPACT_ATOMS: atom_id res chain seq x y z
N MET A 1 2.79 -20.23 -6.98
CA MET A 1 2.58 -18.96 -7.69
C MET A 1 3.89 -18.28 -8.06
N ARG A 2 4.85 -18.10 -7.16
CA ARG A 2 6.13 -17.41 -7.42
C ARG A 2 6.88 -17.89 -8.68
N GLN A 3 7.01 -19.22 -8.91
CA GLN A 3 7.70 -19.73 -10.11
C GLN A 3 6.93 -19.42 -11.40
N ALA A 4 5.62 -19.44 -11.35
CA ALA A 4 4.80 -19.04 -12.50
C ALA A 4 4.94 -17.55 -12.80
N ALA A 5 5.01 -16.69 -11.77
CA ALA A 5 5.27 -15.27 -11.96
C ALA A 5 6.64 -15.01 -12.62
N ILE A 6 7.67 -15.74 -12.23
CA ILE A 6 9.00 -15.68 -12.88
C ILE A 6 8.90 -16.09 -14.36
N LEU A 7 8.27 -17.22 -14.65
CA LEU A 7 8.13 -17.70 -16.04
C LEU A 7 7.33 -16.73 -16.90
N PHE A 8 6.23 -16.18 -16.38
CA PHE A 8 5.46 -15.16 -17.09
C PHE A 8 6.26 -13.88 -17.34
N ALA A 9 7.10 -13.49 -16.39
CA ALA A 9 7.97 -12.32 -16.57
C ALA A 9 9.06 -12.56 -17.62
N ASP A 10 9.63 -13.77 -17.67
CA ASP A 10 10.76 -14.11 -18.56
C ASP A 10 10.32 -14.45 -19.98
N LYS A 11 9.30 -15.34 -20.13
CA LYS A 11 8.82 -15.88 -21.40
C LYS A 11 7.57 -15.16 -21.94
N GLY A 12 6.99 -14.23 -21.17
CA GLY A 12 5.67 -13.66 -21.40
C GLY A 12 4.53 -14.61 -21.01
N TYR A 13 3.35 -14.05 -20.78
CA TYR A 13 2.17 -14.86 -20.46
C TYR A 13 1.83 -15.88 -21.55
N ASN A 14 1.82 -15.44 -22.81
CA ASN A 14 1.50 -16.29 -23.95
C ASN A 14 2.58 -17.34 -24.24
N GLY A 15 3.85 -17.03 -23.97
CA GLY A 15 4.99 -17.94 -24.18
C GLY A 15 5.17 -19.00 -23.10
N THR A 16 4.39 -18.96 -22.01
CA THR A 16 4.50 -19.91 -20.90
C THR A 16 3.37 -20.94 -20.95
N SER A 17 3.71 -22.21 -20.88
CA SER A 17 2.74 -23.31 -20.78
C SER A 17 2.52 -23.78 -19.35
N THR A 18 1.40 -24.47 -19.08
CA THR A 18 1.18 -25.12 -17.79
C THR A 18 2.20 -26.21 -17.51
N GLN A 19 2.78 -26.83 -18.57
CA GLN A 19 3.87 -27.79 -18.44
C GLN A 19 5.14 -27.11 -17.92
N ASP A 20 5.54 -25.96 -18.49
CA ASP A 20 6.70 -25.18 -18.01
C ASP A 20 6.57 -24.87 -16.52
N ILE A 21 5.36 -24.51 -16.09
CA ILE A 21 5.10 -24.18 -14.68
C ILE A 21 5.22 -25.44 -13.79
N ALA A 22 4.64 -26.56 -14.23
CA ALA A 22 4.73 -27.82 -13.49
C ALA A 22 6.19 -28.27 -13.33
N ASP A 23 6.97 -28.23 -14.42
CA ASP A 23 8.39 -28.59 -14.42
C ASP A 23 9.21 -27.68 -13.49
N ALA A 24 8.94 -26.36 -13.50
CA ALA A 24 9.65 -25.40 -12.67
C ALA A 24 9.41 -25.56 -11.15
N VAL A 25 8.30 -26.19 -10.77
CA VAL A 25 7.99 -26.50 -9.35
C VAL A 25 8.21 -27.97 -8.99
N GLY A 26 8.72 -28.78 -9.92
CA GLY A 26 8.99 -30.22 -9.71
C GLY A 26 7.71 -31.04 -9.55
N LEU A 27 6.60 -30.62 -10.12
CA LEU A 27 5.33 -31.32 -10.08
C LEU A 27 5.03 -31.96 -11.43
N GLN A 28 4.30 -33.09 -11.40
CA GLN A 28 3.65 -33.61 -12.60
C GLN A 28 2.54 -32.64 -13.04
N ARG A 29 2.33 -32.53 -14.35
CA ARG A 29 1.26 -31.70 -14.92
C ARG A 29 -0.11 -31.98 -14.33
N THR A 30 -0.42 -33.28 -14.10
CA THR A 30 -1.66 -33.71 -13.47
C THR A 30 -1.85 -33.18 -12.06
N SER A 31 -0.76 -33.05 -11.28
CA SER A 31 -0.79 -32.46 -9.94
C SER A 31 -1.06 -30.97 -10.00
N LEU A 32 -0.46 -30.23 -10.96
CA LEU A 32 -0.74 -28.82 -11.15
C LEU A 32 -2.20 -28.60 -11.54
N TYR A 33 -2.77 -29.44 -12.44
CA TYR A 33 -4.17 -29.38 -12.86
C TYR A 33 -5.17 -29.58 -11.72
N TYR A 34 -4.78 -30.26 -10.66
CA TYR A 34 -5.63 -30.39 -9.47
C TYR A 34 -5.86 -29.03 -8.78
N TYR A 35 -4.84 -28.17 -8.76
CA TYR A 35 -4.91 -26.84 -8.15
C TYR A 35 -5.36 -25.76 -9.14
N PHE A 36 -4.83 -25.80 -10.36
CA PHE A 36 -5.10 -24.80 -11.40
C PHE A 36 -5.36 -25.48 -12.74
N LYS A 37 -6.60 -25.45 -13.19
CA LYS A 37 -7.01 -26.12 -14.42
C LYS A 37 -6.46 -25.44 -15.68
N THR A 38 -6.18 -24.13 -15.62
CA THR A 38 -5.69 -23.32 -16.76
C THR A 38 -4.68 -22.28 -16.29
N LYS A 39 -3.95 -21.69 -17.23
CA LYS A 39 -3.08 -20.52 -16.93
C LYS A 39 -3.88 -19.35 -16.40
N GLU A 40 -5.07 -19.14 -16.94
CA GLU A 40 -6.00 -18.08 -16.54
C GLU A 40 -6.41 -18.24 -15.07
N SER A 41 -6.70 -19.46 -14.61
CA SER A 41 -7.05 -19.70 -13.21
C SER A 41 -5.89 -19.43 -12.25
N LEU A 42 -4.65 -19.71 -12.68
CA LEU A 42 -3.46 -19.36 -11.90
C LEU A 42 -3.24 -17.84 -11.86
N LEU A 43 -3.44 -17.17 -13.00
CA LEU A 43 -3.32 -15.70 -13.08
C LEU A 43 -4.43 -15.00 -12.27
N ALA A 44 -5.67 -15.53 -12.32
CA ALA A 44 -6.77 -15.07 -11.46
C ALA A 44 -6.42 -15.15 -9.97
N ALA A 45 -5.84 -16.26 -9.53
CA ALA A 45 -5.39 -16.42 -8.15
C ALA A 45 -4.25 -15.44 -7.77
N MET A 46 -3.35 -15.10 -8.70
CA MET A 46 -2.33 -14.06 -8.48
C MET A 46 -2.96 -12.66 -8.34
N ILE A 47 -3.92 -12.33 -9.22
CA ILE A 47 -4.67 -11.07 -9.14
C ILE A 47 -5.39 -10.98 -7.80
N GLU A 48 -6.10 -12.03 -7.41
CA GLU A 48 -6.80 -12.11 -6.13
C GLU A 48 -5.83 -11.89 -4.95
N GLN A 49 -4.68 -12.54 -4.94
CA GLN A 49 -3.69 -12.41 -3.88
C GLN A 49 -3.18 -10.96 -3.74
N VAL A 50 -3.04 -10.24 -4.85
CA VAL A 50 -2.54 -8.87 -4.86
C VAL A 50 -3.66 -7.85 -4.59
N THR A 51 -4.90 -8.11 -5.01
CA THR A 51 -6.00 -7.13 -4.97
C THR A 51 -7.03 -7.39 -3.87
N VAL A 52 -7.61 -8.59 -3.80
CA VAL A 52 -8.78 -8.90 -2.95
C VAL A 52 -8.45 -8.97 -1.47
N SER A 53 -7.26 -9.44 -1.10
CA SER A 53 -6.87 -9.44 0.32
C SER A 53 -6.78 -8.02 0.90
N ALA A 54 -6.62 -7.01 0.04
CA ALA A 54 -6.69 -5.60 0.40
C ALA A 54 -8.13 -5.14 0.71
N ALA A 55 -9.08 -5.50 -0.13
CA ALA A 55 -10.47 -5.09 0.04
C ALA A 55 -11.06 -5.63 1.35
N MET A 56 -10.84 -6.91 1.65
CA MET A 56 -11.38 -7.54 2.87
C MET A 56 -10.74 -7.04 4.17
N ARG A 57 -9.45 -6.66 4.17
CA ARG A 57 -8.80 -6.08 5.35
C ARG A 57 -9.20 -4.61 5.54
N ASN A 58 -9.35 -3.87 4.45
CA ASN A 58 -9.79 -2.47 4.48
C ASN A 58 -11.22 -2.34 5.00
N GLU A 59 -12.09 -3.33 4.79
CA GLU A 59 -13.43 -3.34 5.38
C GLU A 59 -13.40 -3.44 6.92
N LYS A 60 -12.44 -4.17 7.49
CA LYS A 60 -12.21 -4.21 8.95
C LYS A 60 -11.61 -2.91 9.49
N ILE A 61 -10.75 -2.24 8.73
CA ILE A 61 -10.14 -0.96 9.14
C ILE A 61 -11.17 0.18 9.08
N SER A 62 -12.06 0.18 8.09
CA SER A 62 -13.12 1.20 7.97
C SER A 62 -14.23 1.08 9.02
N THR A 63 -14.36 -0.07 9.70
CA THR A 63 -15.38 -0.32 10.74
C THR A 63 -14.97 0.09 12.15
N HIS A 64 -13.72 0.52 12.39
CA HIS A 64 -13.32 1.09 13.67
C HIS A 64 -13.77 2.56 13.72
N SER A 65 -15.01 2.78 14.13
CA SER A 65 -15.64 4.11 14.22
C SER A 65 -14.93 5.08 15.18
N ASP A 66 -14.05 4.59 16.05
CA ASP A 66 -13.38 5.38 17.07
C ASP A 66 -11.95 5.80 16.72
N SER A 67 -11.42 5.36 15.56
CA SER A 67 -10.07 5.71 15.10
C SER A 67 -10.07 6.99 14.27
N SER A 68 -9.08 7.86 14.46
CA SER A 68 -8.90 9.05 13.61
C SER A 68 -8.68 8.67 12.14
N VAL A 69 -8.99 9.59 11.23
CA VAL A 69 -8.77 9.36 9.78
C VAL A 69 -7.29 9.12 9.49
N LEU A 70 -6.40 9.86 10.14
CA LEU A 70 -4.95 9.68 10.01
C LEU A 70 -4.49 8.29 10.46
N GLN A 71 -5.07 7.76 11.54
CA GLN A 71 -4.77 6.39 11.98
C GLN A 71 -5.23 5.36 10.95
N ARG A 72 -6.47 5.47 10.45
CA ARG A 72 -6.99 4.59 9.40
C ARG A 72 -6.15 4.66 8.11
N LEU A 73 -5.68 5.85 7.73
CA LEU A 73 -4.79 6.04 6.59
C LEU A 73 -3.44 5.34 6.82
N GLY A 74 -2.86 5.52 8.00
CA GLY A 74 -1.61 4.88 8.38
C GLY A 74 -1.69 3.35 8.33
N ASP A 75 -2.75 2.78 8.88
CA ASP A 75 -3.00 1.34 8.89
C ASP A 75 -3.21 0.80 7.46
N LEU A 76 -3.97 1.53 6.64
CA LEU A 76 -4.18 1.18 5.23
C LEU A 76 -2.86 1.14 4.45
N VAL A 77 -2.02 2.14 4.63
CA VAL A 77 -0.70 2.19 3.96
C VAL A 77 0.20 1.07 4.47
N TYR A 78 0.26 0.86 5.79
CA TYR A 78 1.05 -0.21 6.40
C TYR A 78 0.67 -1.58 5.83
N ASP A 79 -0.61 -1.93 5.85
CA ASP A 79 -1.11 -3.21 5.36
C ASP A 79 -0.90 -3.38 3.85
N SER A 80 -1.05 -2.29 3.09
CA SER A 80 -0.80 -2.30 1.64
C SER A 80 0.67 -2.58 1.33
N VAL A 81 1.59 -1.92 2.03
CA VAL A 81 3.03 -2.14 1.84
C VAL A 81 3.43 -3.55 2.28
N ILE A 82 2.97 -4.05 3.42
CA ILE A 82 3.24 -5.44 3.85
C ILE A 82 2.86 -6.42 2.75
N ARG A 83 1.66 -6.30 2.19
CA ARG A 83 1.18 -7.18 1.12
C ARG A 83 2.05 -7.09 -0.13
N ILE A 84 2.38 -5.88 -0.56
CA ILE A 84 3.25 -5.67 -1.72
C ILE A 84 4.61 -6.34 -1.51
N LEU A 85 5.17 -6.21 -0.30
CA LEU A 85 6.48 -6.78 0.04
C LEU A 85 6.44 -8.30 0.28
N GLU A 86 5.27 -8.87 0.52
CA GLU A 86 5.06 -10.33 0.54
C GLU A 86 5.02 -10.92 -0.86
N HIS A 87 4.51 -10.15 -1.85
CA HIS A 87 4.29 -10.61 -3.22
C HIS A 87 4.88 -9.65 -4.28
N PRO A 88 6.16 -9.22 -4.13
CA PRO A 88 6.73 -8.18 -4.99
C PRO A 88 6.90 -8.64 -6.46
N LEU A 89 7.08 -9.94 -6.69
CA LEU A 89 7.21 -10.48 -8.05
C LEU A 89 5.86 -10.49 -8.77
N GLU A 90 4.81 -10.90 -8.08
CA GLU A 90 3.45 -10.93 -8.59
C GLU A 90 2.96 -9.51 -8.90
N MET A 91 3.24 -8.54 -8.02
CA MET A 91 2.94 -7.13 -8.25
C MET A 91 3.60 -6.61 -9.53
N ARG A 92 4.93 -6.81 -9.66
CA ARG A 92 5.69 -6.37 -10.84
C ARG A 92 5.23 -7.06 -12.13
N LEU A 93 4.89 -8.34 -12.02
CA LEU A 93 4.36 -9.08 -13.16
C LEU A 93 3.04 -8.47 -13.64
N LEU A 94 2.07 -8.32 -12.74
CA LEU A 94 0.75 -7.80 -13.09
C LEU A 94 0.81 -6.40 -13.67
N ASP A 95 1.67 -5.54 -13.13
CA ASP A 95 1.93 -4.20 -13.68
C ASP A 95 2.49 -4.26 -15.12
N ARG A 96 3.37 -5.23 -15.38
CA ARG A 96 3.99 -5.40 -16.71
C ARG A 96 3.04 -5.97 -17.76
N ILE A 97 2.21 -6.95 -17.38
CA ILE A 97 1.33 -7.68 -18.32
C ILE A 97 -0.12 -7.19 -18.29
N GLU A 98 -0.41 -6.09 -17.63
CA GLU A 98 -1.78 -5.58 -17.49
C GLU A 98 -2.54 -5.53 -18.81
N ASN A 99 -1.91 -5.00 -19.87
CA ASN A 99 -2.49 -4.89 -21.20
C ASN A 99 -2.57 -6.22 -21.98
N GLU A 100 -1.93 -7.27 -21.47
CA GLU A 100 -1.94 -8.62 -22.04
C GLU A 100 -2.93 -9.55 -21.32
N LEU A 101 -3.59 -9.07 -20.25
CA LEU A 101 -4.54 -9.86 -19.49
C LEU A 101 -5.74 -10.25 -20.37
N PRO A 102 -6.25 -11.49 -20.26
CA PRO A 102 -7.54 -11.87 -20.83
C PRO A 102 -8.65 -10.93 -20.33
N ALA A 103 -9.59 -10.56 -21.22
CA ALA A 103 -10.60 -9.53 -20.95
C ALA A 103 -11.30 -9.65 -19.58
N PRO A 104 -11.79 -10.83 -19.13
CA PRO A 104 -12.42 -10.94 -17.82
C PRO A 104 -11.47 -10.63 -16.65
N LEU A 105 -10.19 -11.00 -16.78
CA LEU A 105 -9.19 -10.75 -15.75
C LEU A 105 -8.74 -9.28 -15.75
N PHE A 106 -8.64 -8.68 -16.93
CA PHE A 106 -8.37 -7.25 -17.08
C PHE A 106 -9.45 -6.41 -16.42
N GLU A 107 -10.72 -6.71 -16.65
CA GLU A 107 -11.86 -6.03 -16.04
C GLU A 107 -11.80 -6.14 -14.51
N THR A 108 -11.68 -7.38 -13.99
CA THR A 108 -11.58 -7.62 -12.54
C THR A 108 -10.40 -6.87 -11.90
N TYR A 109 -9.24 -6.90 -12.56
CA TYR A 109 -8.05 -6.23 -12.05
C TYR A 109 -8.21 -4.71 -12.05
N THR A 110 -8.75 -4.15 -13.14
CA THR A 110 -8.98 -2.72 -13.29
C THR A 110 -10.03 -2.21 -12.30
N GLU A 111 -11.13 -2.95 -12.11
CA GLU A 111 -12.14 -2.63 -11.10
C GLU A 111 -11.55 -2.63 -9.70
N SER A 112 -10.78 -3.65 -9.35
CA SER A 112 -10.12 -3.72 -8.04
C SER A 112 -9.18 -2.53 -7.78
N LYS A 113 -8.41 -2.11 -8.80
CA LYS A 113 -7.54 -0.91 -8.69
C LYS A 113 -8.35 0.36 -8.50
N ARG A 114 -9.47 0.50 -9.23
CA ARG A 114 -10.37 1.64 -9.12
C ARG A 114 -11.01 1.72 -7.73
N ASP A 115 -11.43 0.58 -7.19
CA ASP A 115 -12.04 0.52 -5.86
C ASP A 115 -11.04 0.91 -4.77
N ILE A 116 -9.80 0.43 -4.85
CA ILE A 116 -8.74 0.83 -3.93
C ILE A 116 -8.52 2.35 -4.00
N LEU A 117 -8.40 2.89 -5.22
CA LEU A 117 -8.19 4.32 -5.43
C LEU A 117 -9.34 5.15 -4.86
N ASN A 118 -10.59 4.78 -5.15
CA ASN A 118 -11.76 5.50 -4.68
C ASN A 118 -11.87 5.50 -3.15
N ARG A 119 -11.54 4.38 -2.49
CA ARG A 119 -11.52 4.29 -1.02
C ARG A 119 -10.47 5.20 -0.40
N VAL A 120 -9.27 5.27 -0.99
CA VAL A 120 -8.21 6.16 -0.51
C VAL A 120 -8.61 7.62 -0.71
N ILE A 121 -9.19 7.98 -1.87
CA ILE A 121 -9.71 9.33 -2.14
C ILE A 121 -10.75 9.71 -1.09
N GLN A 122 -11.73 8.84 -0.82
CA GLN A 122 -12.78 9.12 0.15
C GLN A 122 -12.22 9.31 1.56
N LEU A 123 -11.29 8.43 1.97
CA LEU A 123 -10.66 8.54 3.29
C LEU A 123 -9.91 9.86 3.47
N ILE A 124 -9.22 10.33 2.43
CA ILE A 124 -8.51 11.63 2.46
C ILE A 124 -9.53 12.78 2.47
N ALA A 125 -10.60 12.71 1.67
CA ALA A 125 -11.65 13.73 1.66
C ALA A 125 -12.33 13.86 3.04
N ASP A 126 -12.67 12.74 3.68
CA ASP A 126 -13.23 12.72 5.03
C ASP A 126 -12.26 13.38 6.05
N GLY A 127 -10.95 13.15 5.89
CA GLY A 127 -9.94 13.76 6.75
C GLY A 127 -9.77 15.27 6.54
N ILE A 128 -9.93 15.75 5.32
CA ILE A 128 -9.94 17.19 5.02
C ILE A 128 -11.18 17.84 5.63
N GLU A 129 -12.36 17.25 5.41
CA GLU A 129 -13.62 17.74 5.97
C GLU A 129 -13.59 17.73 7.51
N GLY A 130 -13.03 16.68 8.11
CA GLY A 130 -12.84 16.56 9.57
C GLY A 130 -11.72 17.43 10.14
N GLY A 131 -10.93 18.13 9.30
CA GLY A 131 -9.85 19.00 9.72
C GLY A 131 -8.59 18.27 10.21
N GLU A 132 -8.49 16.96 10.03
CA GLU A 132 -7.29 16.16 10.38
C GLU A 132 -6.21 16.25 9.30
N ILE A 133 -6.63 16.42 8.03
CA ILE A 133 -5.75 16.46 6.85
C ILE A 133 -5.70 17.91 6.31
N ASN A 134 -4.53 18.31 5.82
CA ASN A 134 -4.34 19.59 5.15
C ASN A 134 -5.20 19.70 3.89
N GLU A 135 -5.60 20.95 3.55
CA GLU A 135 -6.26 21.25 2.28
C GLU A 135 -5.38 20.80 1.11
N THR A 136 -5.87 19.86 0.33
CA THR A 136 -5.21 19.30 -0.85
C THR A 136 -6.24 18.68 -1.80
N ASP A 137 -5.84 18.39 -3.04
CA ASP A 137 -6.66 17.56 -3.92
C ASP A 137 -6.61 16.09 -3.46
N PRO A 138 -7.75 15.49 -3.00
CA PRO A 138 -7.75 14.12 -2.46
C PRO A 138 -7.30 13.08 -3.49
N ARG A 139 -7.54 13.33 -4.77
CA ARG A 139 -7.17 12.41 -5.85
C ARG A 139 -5.67 12.43 -6.10
N VAL A 140 -5.05 13.61 -6.12
CA VAL A 140 -3.60 13.75 -6.26
C VAL A 140 -2.89 13.11 -5.07
N ALA A 141 -3.37 13.39 -3.86
CA ALA A 141 -2.83 12.81 -2.64
C ALA A 141 -2.95 11.27 -2.64
N ALA A 142 -4.09 10.72 -3.07
CA ALA A 142 -4.30 9.28 -3.18
C ALA A 142 -3.32 8.64 -4.18
N PHE A 143 -3.12 9.25 -5.36
CA PHE A 143 -2.13 8.75 -6.33
C PHE A 143 -0.71 8.79 -5.78
N ALA A 144 -0.32 9.85 -5.07
CA ALA A 144 0.99 9.95 -4.45
C ALA A 144 1.24 8.83 -3.42
N ILE A 145 0.27 8.58 -2.53
CA ILE A 145 0.36 7.55 -1.50
C ILE A 145 0.40 6.14 -2.12
N ILE A 146 -0.51 5.84 -3.06
CA ILE A 146 -0.55 4.55 -3.74
C ILE A 146 0.72 4.34 -4.56
N GLY A 147 1.21 5.36 -5.27
CA GLY A 147 2.45 5.29 -6.02
C GLY A 147 3.66 5.01 -5.12
N MET A 148 3.77 5.71 -4.00
CA MET A 148 4.82 5.48 -3.00
C MET A 148 4.78 4.05 -2.47
N ALA A 149 3.61 3.52 -2.13
CA ALA A 149 3.44 2.15 -1.65
C ALA A 149 3.81 1.13 -2.75
N ASN A 150 3.29 1.28 -3.97
CA ASN A 150 3.53 0.35 -5.07
C ASN A 150 5.01 0.34 -5.49
N TRP A 151 5.70 1.50 -5.43
CA TRP A 151 7.11 1.59 -5.79
C TRP A 151 8.00 0.70 -4.90
N THR A 152 7.56 0.36 -3.68
CA THR A 152 8.31 -0.54 -2.79
C THR A 152 8.56 -1.91 -3.41
N ALA A 153 7.68 -2.42 -4.28
CA ALA A 153 7.86 -3.67 -5.00
C ALA A 153 9.15 -3.71 -5.85
N TRP A 154 9.64 -2.56 -6.30
CA TRP A 154 10.75 -2.47 -7.25
C TRP A 154 12.12 -2.44 -6.58
N TRP A 155 12.25 -1.81 -5.42
CA TRP A 155 13.54 -1.64 -4.75
C TRP A 155 13.72 -2.54 -3.51
N PHE A 156 12.63 -3.04 -2.94
CA PHE A 156 12.75 -3.91 -1.76
C PHE A 156 13.41 -5.24 -2.09
N LYS A 157 14.36 -5.64 -1.25
CA LYS A 157 15.06 -6.92 -1.34
C LYS A 157 14.73 -7.77 -0.11
N PRO A 158 14.00 -8.89 -0.26
CA PRO A 158 13.80 -9.84 0.83
C PRO A 158 15.13 -10.31 1.41
N GLY A 159 15.26 -10.29 2.75
CA GLY A 159 16.53 -10.63 3.42
C GLY A 159 17.59 -9.53 3.40
N GLY A 160 17.25 -8.32 2.91
CA GLY A 160 18.12 -7.15 2.98
C GLY A 160 18.23 -6.56 4.39
N ALA A 161 18.85 -5.39 4.50
CA ALA A 161 19.13 -4.72 5.77
C ALA A 161 17.89 -4.28 6.55
N LEU A 162 16.77 -4.01 5.84
CA LEU A 162 15.50 -3.56 6.45
C LEU A 162 14.44 -4.67 6.34
N PRO A 163 13.86 -5.10 7.48
CA PRO A 163 12.68 -5.95 7.50
C PRO A 163 11.48 -5.27 6.81
N LYS A 164 10.59 -6.06 6.19
CA LYS A 164 9.40 -5.51 5.51
C LYS A 164 8.49 -4.71 6.46
N GLU A 165 8.42 -5.11 7.71
CA GLU A 165 7.65 -4.44 8.76
C GLU A 165 8.16 -3.02 9.04
N GLU A 166 9.47 -2.84 9.05
CA GLU A 166 10.09 -1.52 9.23
C GLU A 166 9.87 -0.63 8.01
N VAL A 167 9.98 -1.19 6.80
CA VAL A 167 9.64 -0.46 5.57
C VAL A 167 8.18 -0.01 5.60
N ALA A 168 7.25 -0.90 5.95
CA ALA A 168 5.83 -0.59 6.03
C ALA A 168 5.53 0.52 7.06
N LYS A 169 6.15 0.46 8.25
CA LYS A 169 6.04 1.51 9.27
C LYS A 169 6.55 2.87 8.78
N MET A 170 7.69 2.87 8.07
CA MET A 170 8.25 4.10 7.51
C MET A 170 7.32 4.71 6.47
N MET A 171 6.80 3.90 5.53
CA MET A 171 5.88 4.35 4.48
C MET A 171 4.57 4.88 5.08
N SER A 172 4.02 4.19 6.08
CA SER A 172 2.84 4.63 6.83
C SER A 172 3.06 6.01 7.48
N ARG A 173 4.17 6.18 8.21
CA ARG A 173 4.52 7.47 8.84
C ARG A 173 4.73 8.58 7.82
N MET A 174 5.38 8.29 6.69
CA MET A 174 5.57 9.27 5.61
C MET A 174 4.23 9.71 5.01
N ALA A 175 3.31 8.77 4.75
CA ALA A 175 1.99 9.07 4.22
C ALA A 175 1.18 9.95 5.18
N VAL A 176 1.14 9.59 6.46
CA VAL A 176 0.46 10.36 7.50
C VAL A 176 1.10 11.74 7.66
N GLY A 177 2.43 11.80 7.78
CA GLY A 177 3.16 13.07 7.98
C GLY A 177 3.04 14.05 6.81
N ALA A 178 2.90 13.52 5.57
CA ALA A 178 2.71 14.38 4.39
C ALA A 178 1.34 15.05 4.34
N LEU A 179 0.32 14.45 4.96
CA LEU A 179 -1.07 14.93 4.87
C LEU A 179 -1.58 15.54 6.17
N ALA A 180 -1.04 15.13 7.33
CA ALA A 180 -1.53 15.57 8.63
C ALA A 180 -1.44 17.09 8.79
N ARG A 181 -2.48 17.68 9.35
CA ARG A 181 -2.43 19.05 9.82
C ARG A 181 -1.45 19.16 11.00
N PRO A 182 -0.60 20.17 11.05
CA PRO A 182 0.33 20.34 12.18
C PRO A 182 -0.37 20.34 13.54
N ASP A 183 -1.56 20.93 13.62
CA ASP A 183 -2.36 21.04 14.84
C ASP A 183 -3.11 19.74 15.21
N SER A 184 -3.24 18.78 14.29
CA SER A 184 -3.95 17.51 14.54
C SER A 184 -3.10 16.47 15.28
N GLN A 185 -1.79 16.66 15.33
CA GLN A 185 -0.86 15.73 16.03
C GLN A 185 -0.63 16.11 17.50
N ALA A 186 -0.86 17.38 17.85
CA ALA A 186 -0.75 17.86 19.23
C ALA A 186 -2.16 18.20 19.74
N GLY A 187 -2.60 17.52 20.82
CA GLY A 187 -3.83 17.92 21.51
C GLY A 187 -3.73 19.39 21.93
N PRO A 188 -4.86 20.11 22.08
CA PRO A 188 -4.86 21.55 22.44
C PRO A 188 -3.99 21.86 23.66
N ILE A 189 -3.88 20.93 24.61
CA ILE A 189 -3.07 21.06 25.82
C ILE A 189 -1.56 20.95 25.49
N GLU A 190 -1.18 20.08 24.54
CA GLU A 190 0.22 19.90 24.11
C GLU A 190 0.70 21.09 23.27
N VAL A 191 -0.16 21.64 22.43
CA VAL A 191 0.15 22.88 21.67
C VAL A 191 0.35 24.05 22.63
N ILE A 192 -0.54 24.23 23.61
CA ILE A 192 -0.42 25.30 24.61
C ILE A 192 0.83 25.11 25.48
N SER A 193 1.16 23.89 25.88
CA SER A 193 2.37 23.62 26.68
C SER A 193 3.65 23.81 25.86
N GLY A 194 3.66 23.48 24.57
CA GLY A 194 4.77 23.76 23.65
C GLY A 194 5.01 25.27 23.47
N ILE A 195 3.96 26.03 23.16
CA ILE A 195 4.05 27.49 23.04
C ILE A 195 4.51 28.12 24.34
N ARG A 196 4.06 27.67 25.50
CA ARG A 196 4.46 28.16 26.80
C ARG A 196 5.96 27.91 27.05
N ALA A 197 6.47 26.73 26.74
CA ALA A 197 7.89 26.40 26.87
C ALA A 197 8.78 27.25 25.94
N GLU A 198 8.33 27.55 24.71
CA GLU A 198 9.04 28.44 23.80
C GLU A 198 9.07 29.90 24.30
N LEU A 199 7.96 30.39 24.86
CA LEU A 199 7.88 31.73 25.48
C LEU A 199 8.82 31.82 26.67
N ASP A 200 8.83 30.84 27.58
CA ASP A 200 9.73 30.81 28.73
C ASP A 200 11.21 30.83 28.29
N GLN A 201 11.53 30.14 27.20
CA GLN A 201 12.88 30.09 26.63
C GLN A 201 13.29 31.44 26.01
N LEU A 202 12.37 32.14 25.34
CA LEU A 202 12.58 33.48 24.79
C LEU A 202 12.75 34.53 25.90
N GLU A 203 11.93 34.47 26.94
CA GLU A 203 12.07 35.37 28.11
C GLU A 203 13.42 35.19 28.78
N ALA A 204 13.89 33.92 28.93
CA ALA A 204 15.21 33.66 29.49
C ALA A 204 16.36 34.13 28.59
N GLN A 205 16.17 34.13 27.26
CA GLN A 205 17.16 34.69 26.34
C GLN A 205 17.21 36.23 26.39
N VAL A 206 16.05 36.88 26.45
CA VAL A 206 15.96 38.35 26.55
C VAL A 206 16.55 38.85 27.87
N SER A 207 16.26 38.16 28.98
CA SER A 207 16.83 38.50 30.29
C SER A 207 18.37 38.44 30.30
N ARG A 208 18.96 37.46 29.62
CA ARG A 208 20.44 37.33 29.46
C ARG A 208 21.07 38.40 28.57
N LEU A 209 20.29 39.11 27.75
CA LEU A 209 20.78 40.18 26.88
C LEU A 209 20.66 41.55 27.55
N LEU A 210 19.91 41.62 28.66
CA LEU A 210 19.68 42.86 29.42
C LEU A 210 20.58 43.00 30.68
N ASP A 211 21.25 41.88 31.07
CA ASP A 211 22.30 41.83 32.08
C ASP A 211 23.69 42.00 31.42
#